data_517fa4b397387f31b2859ab76451c097
#
_entry.id   517fa4b397387f31b2859ab76451c097
#
_cell.length_a   1.000
_cell.length_b   1.000
_cell.length_c   1.000
_cell.angle_alpha   90.00
_cell.angle_beta   90.00
_cell.angle_gamma   90.00
#
_symmetry.space_group_name_H-M   'P 1'
#
loop_
_entity.id
_entity.type
_entity.pdbx_description
1 polymer ?
#
loop_
_entity_poly.entity_id
_entity_poly.type
_entity_poly.pdbx_seq_one_letter_code
_entity_poly.pdbx_strand_id
1 'polypeptide(L)'
;MSEFHVSAGACVGIVGAGVMGIGIAQIAALAGHPVKLLDAREGFAAGSIAKLGETLAGLVAKGKLEAEARAAALARLQPASSVAELADCALVIEVIVELLEPKRALLRELDALLPPQALIASNTSSISITALGNGMAHPERLVGMHFFNPVPLMKLVEVVSGLETAPAAAAAIEQLARSWGKVPVQAASTPGFIVNRIARPYYAEALALLQEQAGRPAQLDACLRAAGFRMGPCELMDLIGQDTNNLVTRSVWEANFGDRRYQPSLVQQALVDGGRLGRKVGKGFYLDEPERLAAPAMPERAPALKLYGRGAAVDALAQRLPGVARQGEAEWAGLRVGEGAIDLMLTDGRCAVERAAGHGNPLAVLDWCLPGQAGTALALAYGPHVQGGAQRAAQDALASAGFLAVPLRDTPGLLVARTVAMLVNEGADAVWQGVCDEAGADTAMKLGVNYPAGPFEWLKLLGVAPLCQLLDRLWEHTRSERYRVSPYLRQRCWLDEEG
;
A
#
# COMPACT_ATOMS: atom_id res chain seq x y z
N MET A 1 9.82 27.56 26.10
CA MET A 1 9.24 26.33 25.53
C MET A 1 10.21 25.22 25.82
N SER A 2 9.85 24.21 26.62
CA SER A 2 10.70 23.03 26.85
C SER A 2 10.91 22.31 25.52
N GLU A 3 12.15 22.17 25.12
CA GLU A 3 12.51 21.44 23.91
C GLU A 3 12.32 19.94 24.22
N PHE A 4 11.36 19.28 23.59
CA PHE A 4 11.18 17.83 23.71
C PHE A 4 12.40 17.14 23.12
N HIS A 5 12.98 16.21 23.87
CA HIS A 5 14.15 15.44 23.41
C HIS A 5 14.23 14.10 24.13
N VAL A 6 14.49 13.04 23.38
CA VAL A 6 14.80 11.72 23.92
C VAL A 6 16.30 11.48 23.72
N SER A 7 17.07 11.66 24.77
CA SER A 7 18.54 11.50 24.72
C SER A 7 18.94 10.05 24.45
N ALA A 8 20.09 9.84 23.85
CA ALA A 8 20.67 8.52 23.71
C ALA A 8 20.79 7.86 25.11
N GLY A 9 20.35 6.61 25.24
CA GLY A 9 20.36 5.89 26.50
C GLY A 9 19.26 6.28 27.51
N ALA A 10 18.36 7.21 27.17
CA ALA A 10 17.20 7.50 28.02
C ALA A 10 16.24 6.28 28.08
N CYS A 11 15.56 6.12 29.22
CA CYS A 11 14.60 5.05 29.43
C CYS A 11 13.39 5.20 28.49
N VAL A 12 12.96 4.09 27.86
CA VAL A 12 11.76 3.98 27.02
C VAL A 12 10.82 2.98 27.65
N GLY A 13 9.60 3.43 27.96
CA GLY A 13 8.50 2.57 28.39
C GLY A 13 7.69 2.05 27.19
N ILE A 14 7.25 0.80 27.25
CA ILE A 14 6.36 0.24 26.25
C ILE A 14 5.22 -0.49 26.97
N VAL A 15 3.98 -0.12 26.67
CA VAL A 15 2.79 -0.71 27.26
C VAL A 15 2.07 -1.54 26.24
N GLY A 16 2.08 -2.86 26.42
CA GLY A 16 1.62 -3.89 25.51
C GLY A 16 2.81 -4.72 25.00
N ALA A 17 2.95 -5.97 25.46
CA ALA A 17 4.05 -6.87 25.12
C ALA A 17 3.69 -7.87 24.02
N GLY A 18 2.68 -7.56 23.20
CA GLY A 18 2.32 -8.32 22.00
C GLY A 18 3.38 -8.21 20.90
N VAL A 19 3.05 -8.75 19.70
CA VAL A 19 3.97 -8.81 18.54
C VAL A 19 4.57 -7.44 18.20
N MET A 20 3.76 -6.39 18.20
CA MET A 20 4.23 -5.04 17.91
C MET A 20 5.11 -4.50 19.05
N GLY A 21 4.63 -4.58 20.30
CA GLY A 21 5.36 -4.03 21.45
C GLY A 21 6.72 -4.68 21.67
N ILE A 22 6.81 -6.01 21.59
CA ILE A 22 8.11 -6.68 21.72
C ILE A 22 9.06 -6.36 20.55
N GLY A 23 8.50 -6.13 19.34
CA GLY A 23 9.29 -5.69 18.19
C GLY A 23 9.83 -4.26 18.36
N ILE A 24 9.03 -3.35 18.94
CA ILE A 24 9.47 -1.98 19.29
C ILE A 24 10.53 -2.04 20.40
N ALA A 25 10.31 -2.86 21.45
CA ALA A 25 11.27 -3.08 22.51
C ALA A 25 12.62 -3.58 21.98
N GLN A 26 12.60 -4.51 21.02
CA GLN A 26 13.82 -5.01 20.36
C GLN A 26 14.62 -3.88 19.71
N ILE A 27 13.98 -3.06 18.88
CA ILE A 27 14.71 -2.00 18.16
C ILE A 27 15.22 -0.90 19.10
N ALA A 28 14.45 -0.51 20.12
CA ALA A 28 14.86 0.45 21.12
C ALA A 28 16.07 -0.06 21.95
N ALA A 29 16.02 -1.33 22.40
CA ALA A 29 17.12 -1.96 23.14
C ALA A 29 18.40 -2.10 22.30
N LEU A 30 18.25 -2.47 21.01
CA LEU A 30 19.39 -2.52 20.06
C LEU A 30 19.97 -1.13 19.78
N ALA A 31 19.14 -0.09 19.80
CA ALA A 31 19.58 1.31 19.68
C ALA A 31 20.22 1.87 20.95
N GLY A 32 20.27 1.09 22.06
CA GLY A 32 20.99 1.44 23.28
C GLY A 32 20.13 1.97 24.43
N HIS A 33 18.79 1.99 24.29
CA HIS A 33 17.87 2.44 25.32
C HIS A 33 17.59 1.35 26.37
N PRO A 34 17.62 1.63 27.69
CA PRO A 34 16.93 0.84 28.68
C PRO A 34 15.42 0.83 28.34
N VAL A 35 14.80 -0.34 28.37
CA VAL A 35 13.39 -0.50 28.01
C VAL A 35 12.62 -1.17 29.14
N LYS A 36 11.55 -0.55 29.59
CA LYS A 36 10.57 -1.12 30.54
C LYS A 36 9.36 -1.58 29.75
N LEU A 37 9.11 -2.89 29.73
CA LEU A 37 8.00 -3.51 29.00
C LEU A 37 6.92 -3.92 29.96
N LEU A 38 5.73 -3.35 29.83
CA LEU A 38 4.55 -3.62 30.63
C LEU A 38 3.46 -4.34 29.80
N ASP A 39 2.78 -5.31 30.38
CA ASP A 39 1.56 -5.88 29.81
C ASP A 39 0.54 -6.10 30.95
N ALA A 40 -0.73 -5.93 30.66
CA ALA A 40 -1.80 -6.14 31.64
C ALA A 40 -1.91 -7.59 32.13
N ARG A 41 -1.39 -8.54 31.34
CA ARG A 41 -1.34 -9.96 31.69
C ARG A 41 -0.08 -10.23 32.51
N GLU A 42 -0.25 -10.72 33.73
CA GLU A 42 0.86 -11.05 34.64
C GLU A 42 1.86 -12.01 33.98
N GLY A 43 3.15 -11.71 34.09
CA GLY A 43 4.23 -12.52 33.54
C GLY A 43 4.37 -12.46 32.00
N PHE A 44 3.43 -11.89 31.28
CA PHE A 44 3.45 -11.91 29.82
C PHE A 44 4.59 -11.09 29.24
N ALA A 45 4.94 -9.94 29.80
CA ALA A 45 6.08 -9.15 29.40
C ALA A 45 7.40 -9.92 29.54
N ALA A 46 7.62 -10.59 30.68
CA ALA A 46 8.80 -11.44 30.92
C ALA A 46 8.86 -12.61 29.91
N GLY A 47 7.74 -13.26 29.63
CA GLY A 47 7.64 -14.32 28.64
C GLY A 47 7.96 -13.84 27.22
N SER A 48 7.52 -12.63 26.87
CA SER A 48 7.82 -12.02 25.57
C SER A 48 9.30 -11.68 25.42
N ILE A 49 9.94 -11.17 26.47
CA ILE A 49 11.40 -10.92 26.51
C ILE A 49 12.17 -12.23 26.35
N ALA A 50 11.77 -13.31 27.03
CA ALA A 50 12.43 -14.60 26.91
C ALA A 50 12.38 -15.14 25.46
N LYS A 51 11.20 -15.10 24.81
CA LYS A 51 11.03 -15.48 23.40
C LYS A 51 11.84 -14.61 22.45
N LEU A 52 11.96 -13.31 22.73
CA LEU A 52 12.83 -12.43 21.98
C LEU A 52 14.29 -12.88 22.11
N GLY A 53 14.74 -13.29 23.31
CA GLY A 53 16.07 -13.83 23.54
C GLY A 53 16.39 -15.04 22.65
N GLU A 54 15.43 -15.95 22.46
CA GLU A 54 15.54 -17.09 21.53
C GLU A 54 15.63 -16.63 20.07
N THR A 55 14.76 -15.66 19.68
CA THR A 55 14.76 -15.08 18.32
C THR A 55 16.11 -14.44 18.00
N LEU A 56 16.65 -13.63 18.91
CA LEU A 56 17.96 -13.00 18.74
C LEU A 56 19.11 -14.02 18.73
N ALA A 57 19.01 -15.12 19.49
CA ALA A 57 19.98 -16.22 19.41
C ALA A 57 19.99 -16.87 18.01
N GLY A 58 18.82 -17.05 17.42
CA GLY A 58 18.69 -17.52 16.04
C GLY A 58 19.31 -16.57 15.00
N LEU A 59 19.28 -15.25 15.25
CA LEU A 59 19.96 -14.27 14.38
C LEU A 59 21.48 -14.34 14.53
N VAL A 60 21.99 -14.51 15.76
CA VAL A 60 23.42 -14.71 16.00
C VAL A 60 23.92 -15.98 15.30
N ALA A 61 23.20 -17.10 15.44
CA ALA A 61 23.55 -18.35 14.78
C ALA A 61 23.59 -18.26 13.24
N LYS A 62 22.83 -17.31 12.66
CA LYS A 62 22.81 -17.01 11.21
C LYS A 62 23.80 -15.91 10.80
N GLY A 63 24.64 -15.41 11.71
CA GLY A 63 25.59 -14.32 11.44
C GLY A 63 24.93 -12.97 11.10
N LYS A 64 23.68 -12.75 11.53
CA LYS A 64 22.91 -11.52 11.29
C LYS A 64 22.90 -10.55 12.46
N LEU A 65 23.48 -10.96 13.60
CA LEU A 65 23.61 -10.16 14.82
C LEU A 65 24.85 -10.67 15.58
N GLU A 66 25.65 -9.73 16.13
CA GLU A 66 26.78 -10.07 16.97
C GLU A 66 26.31 -10.53 18.37
N ALA A 67 27.04 -11.48 18.96
CA ALA A 67 26.68 -12.05 20.26
C ALA A 67 26.67 -11.00 21.38
N GLU A 68 27.63 -10.08 21.35
CA GLU A 68 27.76 -8.96 22.29
C GLU A 68 26.58 -7.99 22.15
N ALA A 69 26.15 -7.69 20.93
CA ALA A 69 24.99 -6.82 20.67
C ALA A 69 23.69 -7.47 21.19
N ARG A 70 23.53 -8.80 21.01
CA ARG A 70 22.43 -9.56 21.62
C ARG A 70 22.43 -9.45 23.14
N ALA A 71 23.56 -9.75 23.78
CA ALA A 71 23.68 -9.72 25.24
C ALA A 71 23.39 -8.33 25.79
N ALA A 72 23.93 -7.28 25.17
CA ALA A 72 23.70 -5.91 25.54
C ALA A 72 22.23 -5.48 25.38
N ALA A 73 21.55 -5.89 24.30
CA ALA A 73 20.14 -5.59 24.08
C ALA A 73 19.25 -6.27 25.13
N LEU A 74 19.49 -7.56 25.43
CA LEU A 74 18.72 -8.28 26.45
C LEU A 74 18.91 -7.71 27.85
N ALA A 75 20.11 -7.25 28.20
CA ALA A 75 20.41 -6.62 29.49
C ALA A 75 19.65 -5.30 29.70
N ARG A 76 19.22 -4.63 28.62
CA ARG A 76 18.45 -3.38 28.66
C ARG A 76 16.93 -3.60 28.79
N LEU A 77 16.45 -4.84 28.58
CA LEU A 77 15.02 -5.14 28.62
C LEU A 77 14.61 -5.59 30.02
N GLN A 78 13.66 -4.86 30.61
CA GLN A 78 13.13 -5.14 31.94
C GLN A 78 11.61 -5.26 31.88
N PRO A 79 11.01 -6.35 32.41
CA PRO A 79 9.57 -6.39 32.60
C PRO A 79 9.15 -5.43 33.71
N ALA A 80 8.10 -4.65 33.48
CA ALA A 80 7.46 -3.81 34.49
C ALA A 80 6.16 -4.47 34.95
N SER A 81 5.78 -4.24 36.18
CA SER A 81 4.56 -4.81 36.83
C SER A 81 3.44 -3.80 36.95
N SER A 82 3.73 -2.51 36.80
CA SER A 82 2.75 -1.43 36.94
C SER A 82 3.13 -0.21 36.08
N VAL A 83 2.14 0.62 35.78
CA VAL A 83 2.34 1.90 35.08
C VAL A 83 3.25 2.82 35.88
N ALA A 84 3.19 2.78 37.22
CA ALA A 84 4.01 3.59 38.12
C ALA A 84 5.53 3.38 37.92
N GLU A 85 5.95 2.19 37.48
CA GLU A 85 7.36 1.91 37.20
C GLU A 85 7.89 2.63 35.95
N LEU A 86 7.00 3.23 35.13
CA LEU A 86 7.38 3.99 33.95
C LEU A 86 7.63 5.47 34.21
N ALA A 87 7.54 5.94 35.45
CA ALA A 87 7.58 7.35 35.84
C ALA A 87 8.90 8.06 35.44
N ASP A 88 9.99 7.34 35.31
CA ASP A 88 11.31 7.85 34.93
C ASP A 88 11.61 7.72 33.41
N CYS A 89 10.65 7.24 32.62
CA CYS A 89 10.82 7.11 31.16
C CYS A 89 10.74 8.48 30.48
N ALA A 90 11.66 8.73 29.54
CA ALA A 90 11.63 9.92 28.69
C ALA A 90 10.62 9.82 27.54
N LEU A 91 10.23 8.59 27.19
CA LEU A 91 9.20 8.27 26.23
C LEU A 91 8.44 7.03 26.70
N VAL A 92 7.11 7.06 26.59
CA VAL A 92 6.30 5.85 26.72
C VAL A 92 5.49 5.64 25.45
N ILE A 93 5.57 4.41 24.87
CA ILE A 93 4.87 4.03 23.64
C ILE A 93 3.73 3.06 24.02
N GLU A 94 2.51 3.47 23.76
CA GLU A 94 1.30 2.68 23.94
C GLU A 94 1.09 1.75 22.74
N VAL A 95 0.92 0.45 23.00
CA VAL A 95 0.77 -0.62 21.99
C VAL A 95 -0.29 -1.65 22.45
N ILE A 96 -1.32 -1.19 23.16
CA ILE A 96 -2.41 -2.06 23.67
C ILE A 96 -3.49 -2.29 22.60
N VAL A 97 -4.59 -2.95 22.99
CA VAL A 97 -5.74 -3.22 22.11
C VAL A 97 -6.25 -1.97 21.41
N GLU A 98 -6.70 -2.12 20.16
CA GLU A 98 -7.11 -1.00 19.28
C GLU A 98 -8.56 -0.57 19.61
N LEU A 99 -8.74 -0.04 20.82
CA LEU A 99 -9.99 0.49 21.35
C LEU A 99 -9.76 1.87 21.97
N LEU A 100 -10.60 2.84 21.62
CA LEU A 100 -10.44 4.24 22.01
C LEU A 100 -10.38 4.43 23.53
N GLU A 101 -11.36 3.91 24.26
CA GLU A 101 -11.47 4.17 25.70
C GLU A 101 -10.36 3.52 26.55
N PRO A 102 -9.94 2.26 26.31
CA PRO A 102 -8.77 1.71 26.98
C PRO A 102 -7.49 2.52 26.73
N LYS A 103 -7.27 2.96 25.49
CA LYS A 103 -6.10 3.78 25.14
C LYS A 103 -6.17 5.14 25.84
N ARG A 104 -7.30 5.83 25.82
CA ARG A 104 -7.50 7.09 26.54
C ARG A 104 -7.25 6.98 28.04
N ALA A 105 -7.77 5.95 28.67
CA ALA A 105 -7.58 5.72 30.09
C ALA A 105 -6.08 5.60 30.42
N LEU A 106 -5.34 4.77 29.69
CA LEU A 106 -3.91 4.61 29.85
C LEU A 106 -3.15 5.91 29.57
N LEU A 107 -3.48 6.63 28.49
CA LEU A 107 -2.78 7.87 28.12
C LEU A 107 -2.96 8.98 29.16
N ARG A 108 -4.14 9.09 29.79
CA ARG A 108 -4.40 10.01 30.90
C ARG A 108 -3.61 9.62 32.15
N GLU A 109 -3.51 8.33 32.47
CA GLU A 109 -2.70 7.84 33.57
C GLU A 109 -1.21 8.16 33.36
N LEU A 110 -0.71 7.91 32.15
CA LEU A 110 0.67 8.26 31.77
C LEU A 110 0.92 9.77 31.81
N ASP A 111 -0.04 10.56 31.34
CA ASP A 111 0.05 12.01 31.35
C ASP A 111 0.15 12.61 32.76
N ALA A 112 -0.57 12.05 33.72
CA ALA A 112 -0.49 12.43 35.13
C ALA A 112 0.79 11.96 35.82
N LEU A 113 1.39 10.84 35.35
CA LEU A 113 2.54 10.19 35.97
C LEU A 113 3.87 10.76 35.49
N LEU A 114 3.98 10.98 34.18
CA LEU A 114 5.26 11.31 33.53
C LEU A 114 5.63 12.79 33.70
N PRO A 115 6.93 13.11 33.81
CA PRO A 115 7.37 14.49 33.85
C PRO A 115 6.95 15.26 32.58
N PRO A 116 6.74 16.60 32.67
CA PRO A 116 6.19 17.37 31.55
C PRO A 116 7.00 17.32 30.23
N GLN A 117 8.30 17.06 30.31
CA GLN A 117 9.19 16.95 29.16
C GLN A 117 9.19 15.55 28.53
N ALA A 118 8.63 14.54 29.18
CA ALA A 118 8.54 13.20 28.62
C ALA A 118 7.50 13.16 27.48
N LEU A 119 7.82 12.40 26.45
CA LEU A 119 6.94 12.18 25.31
C LEU A 119 6.03 10.96 25.54
N ILE A 120 4.84 11.03 24.99
CA ILE A 120 3.90 9.91 24.94
C ILE A 120 3.61 9.60 23.47
N ALA A 121 3.71 8.35 23.10
CA ALA A 121 3.40 7.92 21.74
C ALA A 121 2.36 6.81 21.72
N SER A 122 1.54 6.77 20.67
CA SER A 122 0.62 5.65 20.40
C SER A 122 0.99 4.98 19.08
N ASN A 123 1.04 3.66 19.08
CA ASN A 123 1.22 2.85 17.87
C ASN A 123 -0.11 2.52 17.18
N THR A 124 -1.18 3.26 17.47
CA THR A 124 -2.47 3.05 16.82
C THR A 124 -2.33 3.08 15.29
N SER A 125 -3.11 2.26 14.60
CA SER A 125 -3.16 2.21 13.13
C SER A 125 -4.36 2.95 12.54
N SER A 126 -5.36 3.30 13.36
CA SER A 126 -6.65 3.77 12.86
C SER A 126 -7.31 4.83 13.74
N ILE A 127 -6.96 4.89 15.04
CA ILE A 127 -7.60 5.83 15.97
C ILE A 127 -6.94 7.19 15.85
N SER A 128 -7.76 8.25 15.79
CA SER A 128 -7.29 9.64 15.72
C SER A 128 -6.42 9.99 16.95
N ILE A 129 -5.21 10.51 16.72
CA ILE A 129 -4.33 11.03 17.77
C ILE A 129 -5.00 12.18 18.52
N THR A 130 -5.75 13.03 17.81
CA THR A 130 -6.57 14.08 18.42
C THR A 130 -7.61 13.49 19.39
N ALA A 131 -8.28 12.41 18.97
CA ALA A 131 -9.25 11.74 19.84
C ALA A 131 -8.59 11.08 21.06
N LEU A 132 -7.40 10.53 20.90
CA LEU A 132 -6.62 9.95 22.00
C LEU A 132 -6.17 11.01 23.00
N GLY A 133 -5.76 12.19 22.54
CA GLY A 133 -5.32 13.31 23.38
C GLY A 133 -6.45 13.98 24.19
N ASN A 134 -7.71 13.71 23.84
CA ASN A 134 -8.85 14.34 24.52
C ASN A 134 -8.92 13.94 26.00
N GLY A 135 -8.80 14.94 26.86
CA GLY A 135 -8.82 14.79 28.34
C GLY A 135 -7.45 14.54 28.97
N MET A 136 -6.36 14.61 28.22
CA MET A 136 -5.00 14.77 28.76
C MET A 136 -4.82 16.22 29.24
N ALA A 137 -3.98 16.42 30.24
CA ALA A 137 -3.58 17.75 30.70
C ALA A 137 -2.52 18.37 29.77
N HIS A 138 -1.71 17.52 29.13
CA HIS A 138 -0.60 17.88 28.24
C HIS A 138 -0.68 17.15 26.89
N PRO A 139 -1.74 17.39 26.07
CA PRO A 139 -1.91 16.69 24.80
C PRO A 139 -0.83 17.07 23.76
N GLU A 140 -0.12 18.19 23.96
CA GLU A 140 0.96 18.68 23.07
C GLU A 140 2.14 17.73 22.97
N ARG A 141 2.34 16.83 23.95
CA ARG A 141 3.39 15.82 23.98
C ARG A 141 2.97 14.44 23.45
N LEU A 142 1.71 14.30 23.01
CA LEU A 142 1.21 13.07 22.40
C LEU A 142 1.47 13.06 20.89
N VAL A 143 2.12 12.00 20.42
CA VAL A 143 2.45 11.77 19.00
C VAL A 143 2.03 10.36 18.59
N GLY A 144 1.50 10.17 17.40
CA GLY A 144 1.38 8.84 16.80
C GLY A 144 2.75 8.35 16.33
N MET A 145 3.12 7.13 16.69
CA MET A 145 4.35 6.48 16.23
C MET A 145 3.98 5.11 15.66
N HIS A 146 3.44 5.13 14.44
CA HIS A 146 2.85 3.96 13.81
C HIS A 146 3.90 3.12 13.10
N PHE A 147 4.21 1.97 13.68
CA PHE A 147 5.13 0.96 13.13
C PHE A 147 4.38 -0.07 12.30
N PHE A 148 5.13 -0.74 11.41
CA PHE A 148 4.62 -1.80 10.54
C PHE A 148 5.19 -3.16 10.94
N ASN A 149 4.35 -4.20 10.84
CA ASN A 149 4.72 -5.58 11.18
C ASN A 149 5.45 -6.28 10.01
N PRO A 150 6.58 -6.95 10.23
CA PRO A 150 7.36 -7.09 11.47
C PRO A 150 8.23 -5.85 11.77
N VAL A 151 8.09 -5.30 12.98
CA VAL A 151 8.78 -4.04 13.37
C VAL A 151 10.28 -4.04 13.09
N PRO A 152 11.07 -5.09 13.38
CA PRO A 152 12.50 -5.06 13.13
C PRO A 152 12.86 -5.01 11.63
N LEU A 153 11.99 -5.48 10.74
CA LEU A 153 12.25 -5.58 9.29
C LEU A 153 11.72 -4.38 8.51
N MET A 154 10.57 -3.87 8.91
CA MET A 154 9.92 -2.75 8.23
C MET A 154 10.61 -1.44 8.60
N LYS A 155 11.06 -0.70 7.59
CA LYS A 155 11.81 0.55 7.80
C LYS A 155 10.93 1.74 8.13
N LEU A 156 9.70 1.75 7.64
CA LEU A 156 8.78 2.88 7.76
C LEU A 156 8.30 3.06 9.21
N VAL A 157 8.19 4.32 9.62
CA VAL A 157 7.40 4.78 10.78
C VAL A 157 6.62 6.01 10.34
N GLU A 158 5.30 5.99 10.49
CA GLU A 158 4.49 7.20 10.35
C GLU A 158 4.50 7.95 11.68
N VAL A 159 4.96 9.20 11.66
CA VAL A 159 4.95 10.14 12.80
C VAL A 159 3.71 11.00 12.65
N VAL A 160 2.68 10.72 13.46
CA VAL A 160 1.35 11.25 13.26
C VAL A 160 1.04 12.35 14.26
N SER A 161 0.74 13.55 13.76
CA SER A 161 0.37 14.72 14.56
C SER A 161 -1.15 14.86 14.67
N GLY A 162 -1.67 14.94 15.91
CA GLY A 162 -3.03 15.39 16.19
C GLY A 162 -3.13 16.93 16.19
N LEU A 163 -4.32 17.45 16.48
CA LEU A 163 -4.57 18.90 16.50
C LEU A 163 -3.71 19.63 17.56
N GLU A 164 -3.49 19.01 18.70
CA GLU A 164 -2.76 19.60 19.82
C GLU A 164 -1.26 19.21 19.84
N THR A 165 -0.83 18.26 19.01
CA THR A 165 0.55 17.79 18.99
C THR A 165 1.53 18.93 18.69
N ALA A 166 2.46 19.20 19.60
CA ALA A 166 3.47 20.22 19.38
C ALA A 166 4.42 19.80 18.22
N PRO A 167 4.76 20.70 17.30
CA PRO A 167 5.73 20.41 16.24
C PRO A 167 7.08 19.91 16.78
N ALA A 168 7.52 20.41 17.93
CA ALA A 168 8.75 19.98 18.59
C ALA A 168 8.66 18.52 19.09
N ALA A 169 7.48 18.07 19.54
CA ALA A 169 7.26 16.68 19.94
C ALA A 169 7.33 15.73 18.74
N ALA A 170 6.67 16.07 17.64
CA ALA A 170 6.75 15.30 16.40
C ALA A 170 8.19 15.23 15.87
N ALA A 171 8.92 16.34 15.86
CA ALA A 171 10.31 16.40 15.42
C ALA A 171 11.24 15.54 16.31
N ALA A 172 11.02 15.51 17.63
CA ALA A 172 11.77 14.66 18.54
C ALA A 172 11.54 13.16 18.28
N ILE A 173 10.29 12.76 18.04
CA ILE A 173 9.94 11.37 17.65
C ILE A 173 10.54 11.01 16.29
N GLU A 174 10.53 11.94 15.34
CA GLU A 174 11.15 11.73 14.02
C GLU A 174 12.67 11.48 14.16
N GLN A 175 13.36 12.32 14.93
CA GLN A 175 14.80 12.16 15.20
C GLN A 175 15.09 10.83 15.90
N LEU A 176 14.28 10.45 16.88
CA LEU A 176 14.41 9.17 17.58
C LEU A 176 14.22 7.99 16.63
N ALA A 177 13.19 8.01 15.80
CA ALA A 177 12.95 6.95 14.81
C ALA A 177 14.14 6.79 13.85
N ARG A 178 14.75 7.89 13.41
CA ARG A 178 15.98 7.86 12.58
C ARG A 178 17.16 7.23 13.35
N SER A 179 17.33 7.53 14.63
CA SER A 179 18.38 6.93 15.46
C SER A 179 18.18 5.42 15.66
N TRP A 180 16.95 4.93 15.56
CA TRP A 180 16.60 3.49 15.57
C TRP A 180 16.72 2.82 14.19
N GLY A 181 17.30 3.52 13.20
CA GLY A 181 17.46 3.00 11.83
C GLY A 181 16.17 2.93 11.02
N LYS A 182 15.14 3.67 11.45
CA LYS A 182 13.88 3.79 10.74
C LYS A 182 13.88 4.98 9.77
N VAL A 183 12.91 4.97 8.87
CA VAL A 183 12.63 6.08 7.95
C VAL A 183 11.29 6.68 8.37
N PRO A 184 11.29 7.75 9.16
CA PRO A 184 10.07 8.41 9.57
C PRO A 184 9.48 9.23 8.42
N VAL A 185 8.15 9.25 8.36
CA VAL A 185 7.36 10.11 7.48
C VAL A 185 6.32 10.83 8.34
N GLN A 186 6.24 12.15 8.21
CA GLN A 186 5.25 12.94 8.93
C GLN A 186 3.86 12.77 8.31
N ALA A 187 2.85 12.65 9.15
CA ALA A 187 1.46 12.53 8.74
C ALA A 187 0.53 13.34 9.66
N ALA A 188 -0.51 13.92 9.10
CA ALA A 188 -1.63 14.41 9.89
C ALA A 188 -2.51 13.25 10.37
N SER A 189 -3.13 13.42 11.55
CA SER A 189 -4.05 12.44 12.12
C SER A 189 -5.38 12.41 11.36
N THR A 190 -5.37 11.79 10.19
CA THR A 190 -6.53 11.56 9.32
C THR A 190 -6.82 10.06 9.19
N PRO A 191 -8.04 9.65 8.78
CA PRO A 191 -8.39 8.24 8.68
C PRO A 191 -7.44 7.43 7.80
N GLY A 192 -6.78 6.43 8.39
CA GLY A 192 -5.83 5.57 7.72
C GLY A 192 -4.44 6.18 7.50
N PHE A 193 -4.18 7.36 8.04
CA PHE A 193 -2.92 8.10 7.89
C PHE A 193 -2.46 8.16 6.43
N ILE A 194 -1.25 7.71 6.11
CA ILE A 194 -0.75 7.65 4.73
C ILE A 194 -1.00 6.27 4.13
N VAL A 195 -0.41 5.22 4.72
CA VAL A 195 -0.36 3.89 4.10
C VAL A 195 -1.73 3.24 4.01
N ASN A 196 -2.47 3.18 5.13
CA ASN A 196 -3.78 2.54 5.13
C ASN A 196 -4.81 3.27 4.27
N ARG A 197 -4.63 4.56 4.02
CA ARG A 197 -5.43 5.36 3.12
C ARG A 197 -5.05 5.09 1.66
N ILE A 198 -3.79 5.38 1.27
CA ILE A 198 -3.34 5.31 -0.13
C ILE A 198 -3.35 3.87 -0.67
N ALA A 199 -3.18 2.86 0.18
CA ALA A 199 -3.24 1.46 -0.25
C ALA A 199 -4.65 0.93 -0.56
N ARG A 200 -5.73 1.63 -0.16
CA ARG A 200 -7.09 1.08 -0.36
C ARG A 200 -7.44 0.77 -1.81
N PRO A 201 -7.12 1.62 -2.80
CA PRO A 201 -7.41 1.31 -4.20
C PRO A 201 -6.82 -0.02 -4.69
N TYR A 202 -5.67 -0.45 -4.19
CA TYR A 202 -5.05 -1.72 -4.58
C TYR A 202 -5.98 -2.92 -4.37
N TYR A 203 -6.68 -2.95 -3.26
CA TYR A 203 -7.67 -3.99 -2.94
C TYR A 203 -9.02 -3.69 -3.62
N ALA A 204 -9.43 -2.43 -3.55
CA ALA A 204 -10.76 -2.01 -3.98
C ALA A 204 -10.99 -2.20 -5.48
N GLU A 205 -9.98 -1.92 -6.33
CA GLU A 205 -10.12 -2.10 -7.78
C GLU A 205 -10.16 -3.57 -8.17
N ALA A 206 -9.34 -4.42 -7.54
CA ALA A 206 -9.42 -5.86 -7.76
C ALA A 206 -10.77 -6.45 -7.30
N LEU A 207 -11.26 -6.04 -6.14
CA LEU A 207 -12.56 -6.47 -5.62
C LEU A 207 -13.73 -5.99 -6.51
N ALA A 208 -13.64 -4.78 -7.07
CA ALA A 208 -14.61 -4.28 -8.03
C ALA A 208 -14.63 -5.14 -9.29
N LEU A 209 -13.47 -5.46 -9.87
CA LEU A 209 -13.38 -6.35 -11.04
C LEU A 209 -13.89 -7.76 -10.76
N LEU A 210 -13.67 -8.30 -9.56
CA LEU A 210 -14.26 -9.58 -9.15
C LEU A 210 -15.80 -9.49 -9.04
N GLN A 211 -16.33 -8.41 -8.51
CA GLN A 211 -17.77 -8.17 -8.43
C GLN A 211 -18.39 -7.99 -9.82
N GLU A 212 -17.68 -7.34 -10.73
CA GLU A 212 -18.04 -7.19 -12.15
C GLU A 212 -17.86 -8.49 -12.94
N GLN A 213 -17.34 -9.55 -12.32
CA GLN A 213 -17.00 -10.84 -12.99
C GLN A 213 -16.03 -10.65 -14.15
N ALA A 214 -15.14 -9.69 -14.05
CA ALA A 214 -14.21 -9.35 -15.12
C ALA A 214 -13.07 -10.36 -15.26
N GLY A 215 -12.70 -11.05 -14.17
CA GLY A 215 -11.65 -12.06 -14.17
C GLY A 215 -11.66 -12.90 -12.89
N ARG A 216 -10.80 -13.92 -12.85
CA ARG A 216 -10.58 -14.75 -11.66
C ARG A 216 -9.46 -14.19 -10.79
N PRO A 217 -9.42 -14.49 -9.48
CA PRO A 217 -8.35 -14.05 -8.58
C PRO A 217 -6.94 -14.25 -9.13
N ALA A 218 -6.65 -15.43 -9.68
CA ALA A 218 -5.33 -15.76 -10.24
C ALA A 218 -4.93 -14.87 -11.43
N GLN A 219 -5.89 -14.47 -12.26
CA GLN A 219 -5.65 -13.58 -13.41
C GLN A 219 -5.28 -12.16 -12.91
N LEU A 220 -6.04 -11.62 -11.95
CA LEU A 220 -5.79 -10.29 -11.39
C LEU A 220 -4.45 -10.27 -10.65
N ASP A 221 -4.18 -11.29 -9.83
CA ASP A 221 -2.92 -11.42 -9.12
C ASP A 221 -1.71 -11.52 -10.06
N ALA A 222 -1.84 -12.29 -11.15
CA ALA A 222 -0.76 -12.44 -12.12
C ALA A 222 -0.43 -11.11 -12.82
N CYS A 223 -1.44 -10.33 -13.23
CA CYS A 223 -1.24 -9.05 -13.91
C CYS A 223 -0.59 -8.01 -12.99
N LEU A 224 -1.04 -7.89 -11.73
CA LEU A 224 -0.44 -6.91 -10.80
C LEU A 224 0.96 -7.35 -10.32
N ARG A 225 1.21 -8.65 -10.13
CA ARG A 225 2.59 -9.11 -9.92
C ARG A 225 3.49 -8.80 -11.13
N ALA A 226 2.98 -8.99 -12.33
CA ALA A 226 3.70 -8.66 -13.55
C ALA A 226 4.01 -7.16 -13.63
N ALA A 227 3.13 -6.30 -13.13
CA ALA A 227 3.34 -4.85 -13.03
C ALA A 227 4.37 -4.45 -11.96
N GLY A 228 4.95 -5.40 -11.22
CA GLY A 228 6.03 -5.17 -10.25
C GLY A 228 5.59 -5.22 -8.80
N PHE A 229 4.31 -5.39 -8.49
CA PHE A 229 3.87 -5.60 -7.11
C PHE A 229 4.35 -6.96 -6.59
N ARG A 230 4.82 -6.98 -5.35
CA ARG A 230 5.39 -8.20 -4.73
C ARG A 230 4.41 -9.35 -4.65
N MET A 231 3.14 -9.06 -4.42
CA MET A 231 2.02 -10.00 -4.35
C MET A 231 0.84 -9.43 -5.12
N GLY A 232 0.00 -10.27 -5.67
CA GLY A 232 -1.30 -9.84 -6.19
C GLY A 232 -2.28 -9.48 -5.06
N PRO A 233 -3.35 -8.73 -5.36
CA PRO A 233 -4.27 -8.22 -4.33
C PRO A 233 -5.03 -9.33 -3.61
N CYS A 234 -5.47 -10.38 -4.29
CA CYS A 234 -6.19 -11.48 -3.67
C CYS A 234 -5.25 -12.32 -2.78
N GLU A 235 -4.04 -12.60 -3.27
CA GLU A 235 -2.99 -13.28 -2.51
C GLU A 235 -2.61 -12.49 -1.26
N LEU A 236 -2.50 -11.16 -1.36
CA LEU A 236 -2.16 -10.28 -0.25
C LEU A 236 -3.30 -10.19 0.78
N MET A 237 -4.55 -10.10 0.34
CA MET A 237 -5.71 -10.15 1.25
C MET A 237 -5.80 -11.47 2.00
N ASP A 238 -5.49 -12.60 1.36
CA ASP A 238 -5.43 -13.92 2.03
C ASP A 238 -4.27 -14.00 3.05
N LEU A 239 -3.15 -13.34 2.79
CA LEU A 239 -2.02 -13.26 3.73
C LEU A 239 -2.35 -12.40 4.95
N ILE A 240 -2.94 -11.22 4.75
CA ILE A 240 -3.33 -10.28 5.82
C ILE A 240 -4.46 -10.88 6.67
N GLY A 241 -5.37 -11.57 6.03
CA GLY A 241 -6.65 -12.02 6.54
C GLY A 241 -7.79 -11.14 6.03
N GLN A 242 -8.81 -11.78 5.43
CA GLN A 242 -9.96 -11.09 4.83
C GLN A 242 -10.71 -10.23 5.86
N ASP A 243 -10.88 -10.73 7.08
CA ASP A 243 -11.50 -10.02 8.19
C ASP A 243 -10.68 -8.78 8.61
N THR A 244 -9.36 -8.93 8.75
CA THR A 244 -8.46 -7.83 9.11
C THR A 244 -8.47 -6.74 8.03
N ASN A 245 -8.31 -7.11 6.75
CA ASN A 245 -8.32 -6.15 5.65
C ASN A 245 -9.68 -5.45 5.49
N ASN A 246 -10.79 -6.21 5.65
CA ASN A 246 -12.15 -5.67 5.62
C ASN A 246 -12.39 -4.69 6.77
N LEU A 247 -11.94 -5.03 7.99
CA LEU A 247 -12.06 -4.15 9.17
C LEU A 247 -11.34 -2.82 8.95
N VAL A 248 -10.12 -2.84 8.41
CA VAL A 248 -9.37 -1.62 8.09
C VAL A 248 -10.10 -0.80 7.02
N THR A 249 -10.65 -1.44 5.97
CA THR A 249 -11.42 -0.74 4.94
C THR A 249 -12.66 -0.08 5.53
N ARG A 250 -13.42 -0.79 6.39
CA ARG A 250 -14.60 -0.26 7.08
C ARG A 250 -14.24 0.92 7.99
N SER A 251 -13.17 0.79 8.78
CA SER A 251 -12.69 1.86 9.65
C SER A 251 -12.37 3.14 8.87
N VAL A 252 -11.67 3.04 7.74
CA VAL A 252 -11.39 4.20 6.88
C VAL A 252 -12.66 4.77 6.27
N TRP A 253 -13.58 3.92 5.79
CA TRP A 253 -14.84 4.33 5.20
C TRP A 253 -15.77 5.03 6.20
N GLU A 254 -15.94 4.47 7.40
CA GLU A 254 -16.77 5.04 8.46
C GLU A 254 -16.20 6.38 8.94
N ALA A 255 -14.87 6.47 9.13
CA ALA A 255 -14.20 7.70 9.56
C ALA A 255 -14.19 8.80 8.48
N ASN A 256 -14.40 8.45 7.20
CA ASN A 256 -14.63 9.39 6.10
C ASN A 256 -16.14 9.59 5.81
N PHE A 257 -17.01 9.34 6.79
CA PHE A 257 -18.45 9.56 6.69
C PHE A 257 -19.12 8.86 5.50
N GLY A 258 -18.60 7.69 5.11
CA GLY A 258 -19.18 6.89 4.04
C GLY A 258 -18.78 7.32 2.63
N ASP A 259 -17.66 8.04 2.46
CA ASP A 259 -17.16 8.38 1.11
C ASP A 259 -17.02 7.11 0.27
N ARG A 260 -17.66 7.11 -0.89
CA ARG A 260 -17.70 5.96 -1.81
C ARG A 260 -16.33 5.54 -2.33
N ARG A 261 -15.33 6.41 -2.25
CA ARG A 261 -13.94 6.08 -2.60
C ARG A 261 -13.40 4.91 -1.76
N TYR A 262 -13.80 4.85 -0.49
CA TYR A 262 -13.37 3.81 0.46
C TYR A 262 -14.41 2.72 0.71
N GLN A 263 -15.47 2.67 -0.07
CA GLN A 263 -16.60 1.75 0.16
C GLN A 263 -16.14 0.29 0.26
N PRO A 264 -16.53 -0.43 1.35
CA PRO A 264 -16.24 -1.86 1.51
C PRO A 264 -16.88 -2.70 0.41
N SER A 265 -16.26 -3.85 0.11
CA SER A 265 -16.69 -4.76 -0.95
C SER A 265 -17.60 -5.85 -0.42
N LEU A 266 -18.71 -6.10 -1.14
CA LEU A 266 -19.59 -7.26 -0.89
C LEU A 266 -18.88 -8.60 -1.15
N VAL A 267 -17.94 -8.64 -2.10
CA VAL A 267 -17.13 -9.85 -2.37
C VAL A 267 -16.29 -10.21 -1.15
N GLN A 268 -15.60 -9.21 -0.56
CA GLN A 268 -14.79 -9.44 0.62
C GLN A 268 -15.65 -9.75 1.85
N GLN A 269 -16.79 -9.05 2.01
CA GLN A 269 -17.71 -9.34 3.11
C GLN A 269 -18.23 -10.77 3.05
N ALA A 270 -18.61 -11.27 1.87
CA ALA A 270 -19.05 -12.66 1.70
C ALA A 270 -17.97 -13.69 2.08
N LEU A 271 -16.68 -13.41 1.82
CA LEU A 271 -15.59 -14.27 2.28
C LEU A 271 -15.51 -14.29 3.81
N VAL A 272 -15.63 -13.12 4.46
CA VAL A 272 -15.62 -13.01 5.92
C VAL A 272 -16.80 -13.77 6.52
N ASP A 273 -18.01 -13.56 6.03
CA ASP A 273 -19.23 -14.22 6.49
C ASP A 273 -19.16 -15.74 6.32
N GLY A 274 -18.53 -16.20 5.23
CA GLY A 274 -18.30 -17.62 4.95
C GLY A 274 -17.12 -18.25 5.71
N GLY A 275 -16.45 -17.51 6.62
CA GLY A 275 -15.30 -17.98 7.37
C GLY A 275 -14.06 -18.28 6.48
N ARG A 276 -14.01 -17.68 5.29
CA ARG A 276 -12.87 -17.77 4.36
C ARG A 276 -11.89 -16.63 4.64
N LEU A 277 -11.19 -16.73 5.78
CA LEU A 277 -10.38 -15.64 6.31
C LEU A 277 -8.94 -15.60 5.78
N GLY A 278 -8.61 -16.40 4.78
CA GLY A 278 -7.29 -16.48 4.19
C GLY A 278 -6.38 -17.53 4.79
N ARG A 279 -5.07 -17.35 4.68
CA ARG A 279 -4.04 -18.34 5.06
C ARG A 279 -4.13 -18.80 6.51
N LYS A 280 -4.53 -17.93 7.42
CA LYS A 280 -4.65 -18.26 8.86
C LYS A 280 -5.67 -19.35 9.17
N VAL A 281 -6.61 -19.61 8.25
CA VAL A 281 -7.61 -20.70 8.36
C VAL A 281 -7.55 -21.67 7.20
N GLY A 282 -6.50 -21.57 6.35
CA GLY A 282 -6.31 -22.45 5.18
C GLY A 282 -7.24 -22.19 4.00
N LYS A 283 -8.08 -21.18 4.04
CA LYS A 283 -9.03 -20.83 2.96
C LYS A 283 -9.33 -19.33 2.90
N GLY A 284 -9.29 -18.79 1.70
CA GLY A 284 -9.61 -17.39 1.39
C GLY A 284 -10.13 -17.29 -0.05
N PHE A 285 -9.57 -16.42 -0.86
CA PHE A 285 -9.73 -16.49 -2.32
C PHE A 285 -9.20 -17.83 -2.84
N TYR A 286 -8.08 -18.29 -2.27
CA TYR A 286 -7.47 -19.59 -2.56
C TYR A 286 -7.78 -20.58 -1.43
N LEU A 287 -7.75 -21.88 -1.78
CA LEU A 287 -7.93 -22.95 -0.80
C LEU A 287 -6.59 -23.38 -0.18
N ASP A 288 -5.51 -23.24 -0.95
CA ASP A 288 -4.13 -23.58 -0.57
C ASP A 288 -3.19 -22.48 -1.07
N GLU A 289 -2.20 -22.85 -1.88
CA GLU A 289 -1.29 -21.91 -2.51
C GLU A 289 -1.97 -21.15 -3.67
N PRO A 290 -1.61 -19.87 -3.90
CA PRO A 290 -2.14 -19.12 -5.02
C PRO A 290 -1.84 -19.77 -6.37
N GLU A 291 -2.89 -19.92 -7.20
CA GLU A 291 -2.76 -20.42 -8.58
C GLU A 291 -1.77 -19.55 -9.37
N ARG A 292 -0.84 -20.19 -10.08
CA ARG A 292 0.09 -19.51 -10.99
C ARG A 292 -0.31 -19.79 -12.44
N LEU A 293 -0.41 -18.74 -13.25
CA LEU A 293 -0.68 -18.88 -14.66
C LEU A 293 0.55 -19.47 -15.38
N ALA A 294 0.32 -20.33 -16.35
CA ALA A 294 1.39 -20.89 -17.17
C ALA A 294 2.08 -19.80 -18.00
N ALA A 295 3.37 -20.00 -18.28
CA ALA A 295 4.09 -19.11 -19.19
C ALA A 295 3.47 -19.15 -20.60
N PRO A 296 3.59 -18.05 -21.40
CA PRO A 296 3.08 -18.02 -22.75
C PRO A 296 3.80 -19.06 -23.64
N ALA A 297 3.05 -19.78 -24.45
CA ALA A 297 3.65 -20.59 -25.52
C ALA A 297 4.14 -19.65 -26.64
N MET A 298 5.42 -19.78 -27.00
CA MET A 298 5.95 -18.98 -28.11
C MET A 298 5.33 -19.43 -29.44
N PRO A 299 4.92 -18.49 -30.30
CA PRO A 299 4.40 -18.82 -31.61
C PRO A 299 5.51 -19.38 -32.52
N GLU A 300 5.18 -20.29 -33.40
CA GLU A 300 6.12 -20.84 -34.38
C GLU A 300 6.72 -19.75 -35.26
N ARG A 301 5.93 -18.72 -35.57
CA ARG A 301 6.34 -17.55 -36.34
C ARG A 301 5.79 -16.28 -35.68
N ALA A 302 6.69 -15.34 -35.36
CA ALA A 302 6.28 -14.03 -34.86
C ALA A 302 5.48 -13.27 -35.92
N PRO A 303 4.32 -12.70 -35.57
CA PRO A 303 3.55 -11.89 -36.50
C PRO A 303 4.26 -10.57 -36.81
N ALA A 304 4.00 -9.97 -37.96
CA ALA A 304 4.44 -8.62 -38.26
C ALA A 304 3.72 -7.63 -37.33
N LEU A 305 4.49 -6.72 -36.70
CA LEU A 305 3.97 -5.74 -35.74
C LEU A 305 4.32 -4.33 -36.16
N LYS A 306 3.37 -3.41 -35.96
CA LYS A 306 3.59 -1.96 -36.10
C LYS A 306 3.15 -1.30 -34.79
N LEU A 307 4.01 -0.43 -34.24
CA LEU A 307 3.75 0.28 -32.98
C LEU A 307 3.24 1.69 -33.27
N TYR A 308 2.19 2.12 -32.59
CA TYR A 308 1.55 3.43 -32.72
C TYR A 308 1.52 4.19 -31.41
N GLY A 309 1.51 5.52 -31.49
CA GLY A 309 1.34 6.42 -30.37
C GLY A 309 2.64 6.68 -29.61
N ARG A 310 2.51 7.47 -28.54
CA ARG A 310 3.62 7.94 -27.66
C ARG A 310 3.21 7.81 -26.20
N GLY A 311 4.17 7.96 -25.29
CA GLY A 311 3.98 7.96 -23.85
C GLY A 311 4.56 6.73 -23.16
N ALA A 312 4.68 6.82 -21.83
CA ALA A 312 5.43 5.86 -21.04
C ALA A 312 4.98 4.39 -21.20
N ALA A 313 3.67 4.15 -21.28
CA ALA A 313 3.14 2.80 -21.46
C ALA A 313 3.46 2.22 -22.86
N VAL A 314 3.47 3.08 -23.91
CA VAL A 314 3.90 2.68 -25.25
C VAL A 314 5.40 2.39 -25.28
N ASP A 315 6.19 3.25 -24.63
CA ASP A 315 7.64 3.11 -24.56
C ASP A 315 8.04 1.83 -23.81
N ALA A 316 7.33 1.50 -22.73
CA ALA A 316 7.51 0.25 -22.01
C ALA A 316 7.18 -0.98 -22.87
N LEU A 317 6.11 -0.90 -23.65
CA LEU A 317 5.75 -1.94 -24.60
C LEU A 317 6.81 -2.08 -25.71
N ALA A 318 7.30 -0.95 -26.23
CA ALA A 318 8.36 -0.92 -27.24
C ALA A 318 9.67 -1.58 -26.78
N GLN A 319 10.05 -1.40 -25.52
CA GLN A 319 11.23 -2.04 -24.93
C GLN A 319 11.17 -3.57 -24.96
N ARG A 320 9.98 -4.14 -24.95
CA ARG A 320 9.74 -5.60 -25.05
C ARG A 320 9.68 -6.10 -26.50
N LEU A 321 9.73 -5.21 -27.47
CA LEU A 321 9.57 -5.46 -28.90
C LEU A 321 10.74 -4.87 -29.70
N PRO A 322 11.99 -5.32 -29.49
CA PRO A 322 13.13 -4.79 -30.20
C PRO A 322 12.98 -4.98 -31.72
N GLY A 323 13.21 -3.91 -32.50
CA GLY A 323 13.12 -3.93 -33.96
C GLY A 323 11.71 -3.69 -34.52
N VAL A 324 10.68 -3.53 -33.70
CA VAL A 324 9.34 -3.14 -34.18
C VAL A 324 9.34 -1.66 -34.55
N ALA A 325 9.00 -1.36 -35.80
CA ALA A 325 8.95 0.01 -36.30
C ALA A 325 7.80 0.80 -35.67
N ARG A 326 8.12 1.96 -35.11
CA ARG A 326 7.12 2.94 -34.68
C ARG A 326 6.60 3.67 -35.91
N GLN A 327 5.31 3.66 -36.09
CA GLN A 327 4.61 4.41 -37.13
C GLN A 327 4.32 5.83 -36.68
N GLY A 328 3.92 6.69 -37.61
CA GLY A 328 3.56 8.07 -37.31
C GLY A 328 2.40 8.23 -36.33
N GLU A 329 1.87 9.43 -36.27
CA GLU A 329 0.75 9.76 -35.34
C GLU A 329 -0.51 8.96 -35.68
N ALA A 330 -1.16 8.45 -34.64
CA ALA A 330 -2.46 7.84 -34.68
C ALA A 330 -3.28 8.35 -33.48
N GLU A 331 -4.60 8.34 -33.62
CA GLU A 331 -5.52 8.71 -32.52
C GLU A 331 -5.53 7.69 -31.37
N TRP A 332 -4.70 6.65 -31.46
CA TRP A 332 -4.59 5.59 -30.47
C TRP A 332 -3.14 5.13 -30.30
N ALA A 333 -2.85 4.51 -29.18
CA ALA A 333 -1.55 3.98 -28.82
C ALA A 333 -1.61 2.46 -28.66
N GLY A 334 -0.59 1.73 -29.14
CA GLY A 334 -0.54 0.27 -29.05
C GLY A 334 0.06 -0.42 -30.28
N LEU A 335 -0.37 -1.64 -30.58
CA LEU A 335 0.17 -2.48 -31.66
C LEU A 335 -0.87 -2.80 -32.70
N ARG A 336 -0.49 -2.69 -33.99
CA ARG A 336 -1.22 -3.34 -35.08
C ARG A 336 -0.53 -4.65 -35.44
N VAL A 337 -1.30 -5.71 -35.50
CA VAL A 337 -0.84 -7.06 -35.82
C VAL A 337 -1.16 -7.38 -37.28
N GLY A 338 -0.16 -7.81 -38.03
CA GLY A 338 -0.28 -8.10 -39.46
C GLY A 338 -0.71 -6.86 -40.27
N GLU A 339 -1.46 -7.09 -41.36
CA GLU A 339 -2.06 -6.04 -42.19
C GLU A 339 -3.44 -5.61 -41.67
N GLY A 340 -3.62 -5.61 -40.31
CA GLY A 340 -4.89 -5.27 -39.66
C GLY A 340 -5.70 -6.49 -39.19
N ALA A 341 -5.04 -7.61 -38.94
CA ALA A 341 -5.69 -8.78 -38.37
C ALA A 341 -6.33 -8.48 -37.00
N ILE A 342 -5.66 -7.64 -36.21
CA ILE A 342 -6.20 -7.05 -34.98
C ILE A 342 -5.37 -5.85 -34.56
N ASP A 343 -6.01 -4.83 -33.98
CA ASP A 343 -5.36 -3.71 -33.31
C ASP A 343 -5.43 -3.92 -31.77
N LEU A 344 -4.26 -3.91 -31.11
CA LEU A 344 -4.12 -4.01 -29.65
C LEU A 344 -3.91 -2.60 -29.11
N MET A 345 -4.97 -1.95 -28.65
CA MET A 345 -4.96 -0.57 -28.21
C MET A 345 -4.72 -0.48 -26.72
N LEU A 346 -3.69 0.22 -26.26
CA LEU A 346 -3.50 0.51 -24.83
C LEU A 346 -4.74 1.22 -24.30
N THR A 347 -5.17 0.81 -23.10
CA THR A 347 -6.34 1.41 -22.46
C THR A 347 -6.12 2.89 -22.18
N ASP A 348 -7.14 3.66 -22.45
CA ASP A 348 -7.27 5.07 -22.12
C ASP A 348 -8.47 5.32 -21.17
N GLY A 349 -9.03 4.24 -20.61
CA GLY A 349 -10.19 4.24 -19.75
C GLY A 349 -11.48 3.77 -20.43
N ARG A 350 -11.55 3.77 -21.78
CA ARG A 350 -12.71 3.26 -22.54
C ARG A 350 -12.73 1.74 -22.61
N CYS A 351 -13.93 1.17 -22.74
CA CYS A 351 -14.14 -0.24 -23.02
C CYS A 351 -13.78 -0.60 -24.47
N ALA A 352 -13.50 -1.87 -24.73
CA ALA A 352 -13.24 -2.35 -26.09
C ALA A 352 -14.46 -2.20 -27.01
N VAL A 353 -15.67 -2.40 -26.47
CA VAL A 353 -16.91 -2.19 -27.22
C VAL A 353 -17.08 -0.73 -27.66
N GLU A 354 -16.76 0.23 -26.81
CA GLU A 354 -16.80 1.66 -27.11
C GLU A 354 -15.77 2.03 -28.18
N ARG A 355 -14.55 1.52 -28.06
CA ARG A 355 -13.48 1.79 -29.02
C ARG A 355 -13.67 1.11 -30.36
N ALA A 356 -14.44 0.03 -30.41
CA ALA A 356 -14.79 -0.65 -31.65
C ALA A 356 -15.81 0.14 -32.50
N ALA A 357 -16.56 1.04 -31.88
CA ALA A 357 -17.54 1.86 -32.60
C ALA A 357 -16.80 2.78 -33.59
N GLY A 358 -17.02 2.56 -34.88
CA GLY A 358 -16.38 3.31 -35.97
C GLY A 358 -14.92 2.92 -36.28
N HIS A 359 -14.35 1.94 -35.60
CA HIS A 359 -13.02 1.42 -35.91
C HIS A 359 -13.09 0.33 -37.01
N GLY A 360 -12.21 0.44 -38.02
CA GLY A 360 -12.32 -0.43 -39.22
C GLY A 360 -11.74 -1.84 -39.06
N ASN A 361 -10.91 -2.10 -38.04
CA ASN A 361 -10.27 -3.39 -37.78
C ASN A 361 -10.84 -4.08 -36.52
N PRO A 362 -10.74 -5.40 -36.43
CA PRO A 362 -10.89 -6.06 -35.12
C PRO A 362 -9.95 -5.43 -34.09
N LEU A 363 -10.39 -5.26 -32.85
CA LEU A 363 -9.54 -4.69 -31.82
C LEU A 363 -9.68 -5.40 -30.48
N ALA A 364 -8.62 -5.29 -29.67
CA ALA A 364 -8.64 -5.52 -28.22
C ALA A 364 -8.05 -4.33 -27.49
N VAL A 365 -8.59 -4.03 -26.32
CA VAL A 365 -7.99 -3.07 -25.40
C VAL A 365 -6.96 -3.81 -24.55
N LEU A 366 -5.75 -3.28 -24.50
CA LEU A 366 -4.60 -3.82 -23.78
C LEU A 366 -4.35 -2.97 -22.53
N ASP A 367 -4.04 -3.60 -21.43
CA ASP A 367 -3.68 -2.90 -20.19
C ASP A 367 -2.30 -2.22 -20.30
N TRP A 368 -1.98 -1.36 -19.36
CA TRP A 368 -0.68 -0.71 -19.35
C TRP A 368 0.45 -1.69 -19.04
N CYS A 369 1.48 -1.65 -19.87
CA CYS A 369 2.79 -2.14 -19.53
C CYS A 369 3.53 -1.01 -18.80
N LEU A 370 3.94 -1.23 -17.57
CA LEU A 370 4.65 -0.22 -16.81
C LEU A 370 6.15 -0.24 -17.13
N PRO A 371 6.82 0.92 -17.19
CA PRO A 371 8.27 1.00 -17.35
C PRO A 371 9.01 0.20 -16.27
N GLY A 372 10.01 -0.58 -16.68
CA GLY A 372 10.76 -1.47 -15.78
C GLY A 372 10.02 -2.77 -15.39
N GLN A 373 8.82 -3.00 -15.89
CA GLN A 373 8.06 -4.23 -15.66
C GLN A 373 8.83 -5.45 -16.21
N ALA A 374 9.16 -6.38 -15.33
CA ALA A 374 9.85 -7.62 -15.70
C ALA A 374 8.89 -8.81 -15.90
N GLY A 375 7.68 -8.73 -15.36
CA GLY A 375 6.69 -9.79 -15.42
C GLY A 375 6.06 -9.98 -16.81
N THR A 376 5.38 -11.09 -17.00
CA THR A 376 4.86 -11.51 -18.31
C THR A 376 3.36 -11.34 -18.49
N ALA A 377 2.54 -11.44 -17.43
CA ALA A 377 1.09 -11.38 -17.55
C ALA A 377 0.62 -9.95 -17.92
N LEU A 378 -0.17 -9.83 -18.98
CA LEU A 378 -0.72 -8.58 -19.44
C LEU A 378 -2.21 -8.75 -19.77
N ALA A 379 -3.05 -7.97 -19.11
CA ALA A 379 -4.50 -8.06 -19.30
C ALA A 379 -4.93 -7.46 -20.63
N LEU A 380 -5.96 -8.04 -21.23
CA LEU A 380 -6.62 -7.49 -22.41
C LEU A 380 -8.12 -7.83 -22.40
N ALA A 381 -8.90 -6.99 -23.07
CA ALA A 381 -10.32 -7.24 -23.37
C ALA A 381 -10.55 -7.18 -24.87
N TYR A 382 -11.22 -8.19 -25.41
CA TYR A 382 -11.54 -8.24 -26.83
C TYR A 382 -12.78 -7.41 -27.14
N GLY A 383 -12.74 -6.70 -28.26
CA GLY A 383 -13.89 -6.01 -28.82
C GLY A 383 -14.96 -6.98 -29.34
N PRO A 384 -16.15 -6.45 -29.69
CA PRO A 384 -17.23 -7.25 -30.24
C PRO A 384 -16.77 -8.04 -31.48
N HIS A 385 -17.23 -9.27 -31.60
CA HIS A 385 -16.98 -10.14 -32.76
C HIS A 385 -15.51 -10.56 -32.98
N VAL A 386 -14.58 -10.24 -32.07
CA VAL A 386 -13.20 -10.73 -32.16
C VAL A 386 -13.15 -12.19 -31.72
N GLN A 387 -12.93 -13.09 -32.69
CA GLN A 387 -12.91 -14.53 -32.48
C GLN A 387 -11.84 -15.24 -33.34
N GLY A 388 -11.56 -16.49 -33.02
CA GLY A 388 -10.73 -17.38 -33.84
C GLY A 388 -9.36 -16.82 -34.19
N GLY A 389 -9.14 -16.53 -35.47
CA GLY A 389 -7.84 -16.07 -36.00
C GLY A 389 -7.37 -14.75 -35.41
N ALA A 390 -8.25 -13.78 -35.17
CA ALA A 390 -7.90 -12.49 -34.60
C ALA A 390 -7.48 -12.63 -33.11
N GLN A 391 -8.15 -13.47 -32.33
CA GLN A 391 -7.73 -13.76 -30.94
C GLN A 391 -6.35 -14.44 -30.92
N ARG A 392 -6.12 -15.40 -31.80
CA ARG A 392 -4.82 -16.08 -31.93
C ARG A 392 -3.75 -15.09 -32.32
N ALA A 393 -3.98 -14.24 -33.32
CA ALA A 393 -3.03 -13.21 -33.72
C ALA A 393 -2.64 -12.26 -32.56
N ALA A 394 -3.60 -11.88 -31.73
CA ALA A 394 -3.33 -11.10 -30.52
C ALA A 394 -2.45 -11.85 -29.50
N GLN A 395 -2.77 -13.12 -29.25
CA GLN A 395 -1.99 -13.97 -28.34
C GLN A 395 -0.57 -14.19 -28.85
N ASP A 396 -0.41 -14.51 -30.13
CA ASP A 396 0.90 -14.70 -30.77
C ASP A 396 1.75 -13.42 -30.76
N ALA A 397 1.11 -12.27 -31.00
CA ALA A 397 1.77 -10.96 -30.90
C ALA A 397 2.30 -10.68 -29.49
N LEU A 398 1.49 -10.89 -28.49
CA LEU A 398 1.87 -10.71 -27.09
C LEU A 398 2.93 -11.75 -26.67
N ALA A 399 2.76 -13.01 -27.04
CA ALA A 399 3.73 -14.06 -26.76
C ALA A 399 5.10 -13.76 -27.39
N SER A 400 5.15 -13.24 -28.64
CA SER A 400 6.39 -12.85 -29.29
C SER A 400 7.12 -11.71 -28.58
N ALA A 401 6.40 -10.89 -27.80
CA ALA A 401 6.92 -9.87 -26.90
C ALA A 401 7.24 -10.41 -25.48
N GLY A 402 7.08 -11.71 -25.25
CA GLY A 402 7.27 -12.37 -23.95
C GLY A 402 6.13 -12.10 -22.97
N PHE A 403 4.94 -11.71 -23.45
CA PHE A 403 3.78 -11.52 -22.60
C PHE A 403 2.81 -12.70 -22.66
N LEU A 404 2.28 -13.10 -21.52
CA LEU A 404 1.11 -13.93 -21.40
C LEU A 404 -0.14 -13.06 -21.55
N ALA A 405 -0.90 -13.25 -22.61
CA ALA A 405 -2.20 -12.62 -22.79
C ALA A 405 -3.18 -13.15 -21.73
N VAL A 406 -3.72 -12.27 -20.89
CA VAL A 406 -4.70 -12.60 -19.85
C VAL A 406 -6.04 -11.97 -20.23
N PRO A 407 -6.94 -12.73 -20.89
CA PRO A 407 -8.26 -12.21 -21.25
C PRO A 407 -9.08 -11.90 -20.00
N LEU A 408 -9.59 -10.68 -19.92
CA LEU A 408 -10.58 -10.22 -18.97
C LEU A 408 -11.89 -9.88 -19.71
N ARG A 409 -12.99 -9.84 -18.97
CA ARG A 409 -14.22 -9.25 -19.48
C ARG A 409 -13.97 -7.79 -19.83
N ASP A 410 -14.62 -7.30 -20.86
CA ASP A 410 -14.53 -5.89 -21.28
C ASP A 410 -15.06 -4.96 -20.19
N THR A 411 -14.13 -4.27 -19.54
CA THR A 411 -14.37 -3.34 -18.45
C THR A 411 -13.50 -2.08 -18.62
N PRO A 412 -13.99 -0.89 -18.25
CA PRO A 412 -13.23 0.35 -18.44
C PRO A 412 -11.94 0.35 -17.63
N GLY A 413 -10.85 0.75 -18.27
CA GLY A 413 -9.54 0.91 -17.64
C GLY A 413 -8.81 -0.38 -17.27
N LEU A 414 -9.41 -1.56 -17.52
CA LEU A 414 -8.88 -2.88 -17.18
C LEU A 414 -8.42 -2.98 -15.72
N LEU A 415 -7.19 -3.42 -15.42
CA LEU A 415 -6.74 -3.67 -14.05
C LEU A 415 -5.54 -2.80 -13.63
N VAL A 416 -4.41 -2.90 -14.35
CA VAL A 416 -3.16 -2.23 -13.93
C VAL A 416 -3.30 -0.71 -14.06
N ALA A 417 -3.79 -0.24 -15.20
CA ALA A 417 -4.01 1.18 -15.46
C ALA A 417 -4.99 1.78 -14.43
N ARG A 418 -6.12 1.10 -14.19
CA ARG A 418 -7.15 1.51 -13.23
C ARG A 418 -6.60 1.56 -11.80
N THR A 419 -5.86 0.52 -11.38
CA THR A 419 -5.27 0.44 -10.05
C THR A 419 -4.23 1.53 -9.83
N VAL A 420 -3.28 1.69 -10.76
CA VAL A 420 -2.21 2.69 -10.65
C VAL A 420 -2.78 4.11 -10.67
N ALA A 421 -3.72 4.41 -11.58
CA ALA A 421 -4.37 5.71 -11.61
C ALA A 421 -5.08 6.04 -10.29
N MET A 422 -5.74 5.06 -9.68
CA MET A 422 -6.41 5.27 -8.39
C MET A 422 -5.43 5.39 -7.22
N LEU A 423 -4.28 4.70 -7.24
CA LEU A 423 -3.23 4.90 -6.24
C LEU A 423 -2.62 6.30 -6.33
N VAL A 424 -2.37 6.78 -7.55
CA VAL A 424 -1.90 8.17 -7.79
C VAL A 424 -2.96 9.18 -7.34
N ASN A 425 -4.21 8.94 -7.68
CA ASN A 425 -5.33 9.82 -7.33
C ASN A 425 -5.52 9.95 -5.82
N GLU A 426 -5.40 8.85 -5.08
CA GLU A 426 -5.50 8.87 -3.62
C GLU A 426 -4.28 9.50 -2.95
N GLY A 427 -3.07 9.25 -3.48
CA GLY A 427 -1.86 9.95 -3.04
C GLY A 427 -1.96 11.47 -3.23
N ALA A 428 -2.48 11.88 -4.39
CA ALA A 428 -2.72 13.29 -4.70
C ALA A 428 -3.76 13.94 -3.77
N ASP A 429 -4.85 13.24 -3.43
CA ASP A 429 -5.83 13.71 -2.45
C ASP A 429 -5.22 13.80 -1.04
N ALA A 430 -4.38 12.85 -0.64
CA ALA A 430 -3.70 12.90 0.65
C ALA A 430 -2.81 14.15 0.76
N VAL A 431 -2.04 14.46 -0.27
CA VAL A 431 -1.21 15.68 -0.31
C VAL A 431 -2.07 16.94 -0.36
N TRP A 432 -3.11 16.97 -1.18
CA TRP A 432 -4.04 18.10 -1.27
C TRP A 432 -4.69 18.44 0.07
N GLN A 433 -4.99 17.43 0.87
CA GLN A 433 -5.61 17.58 2.19
C GLN A 433 -4.59 17.79 3.31
N GLY A 434 -3.30 17.90 3.01
CA GLY A 434 -2.26 18.16 3.99
C GLY A 434 -1.95 16.98 4.91
N VAL A 435 -2.24 15.74 4.48
CA VAL A 435 -1.92 14.54 5.27
C VAL A 435 -0.42 14.29 5.30
N CYS A 436 0.24 14.44 4.16
CA CYS A 436 1.69 14.34 3.99
C CYS A 436 2.14 15.13 2.77
N ASP A 437 3.46 15.22 2.52
CA ASP A 437 4.00 15.70 1.25
C ASP A 437 4.17 14.57 0.20
N GLU A 438 4.52 14.93 -1.03
CA GLU A 438 4.72 13.98 -2.14
C GLU A 438 5.79 12.92 -1.80
N ALA A 439 6.92 13.38 -1.28
CA ALA A 439 8.04 12.51 -0.94
C ALA A 439 7.68 11.54 0.21
N GLY A 440 6.90 12.01 1.16
CA GLY A 440 6.34 11.21 2.25
C GLY A 440 5.38 10.14 1.73
N ALA A 441 4.47 10.49 0.82
CA ALA A 441 3.56 9.54 0.19
C ALA A 441 4.33 8.43 -0.55
N ASP A 442 5.32 8.79 -1.37
CA ASP A 442 6.14 7.83 -2.11
C ASP A 442 6.94 6.93 -1.18
N THR A 443 7.57 7.50 -0.16
CA THR A 443 8.35 6.77 0.85
C THR A 443 7.47 5.80 1.62
N ALA A 444 6.30 6.26 2.08
CA ALA A 444 5.36 5.45 2.84
C ALA A 444 4.88 4.24 2.04
N MET A 445 4.53 4.40 0.78
CA MET A 445 4.04 3.30 -0.06
C MET A 445 5.13 2.30 -0.42
N LYS A 446 6.35 2.77 -0.70
CA LYS A 446 7.48 1.87 -0.98
C LYS A 446 7.95 1.09 0.25
N LEU A 447 8.05 1.75 1.42
CA LEU A 447 8.62 1.13 2.62
C LEU A 447 7.58 0.48 3.53
N GLY A 448 6.30 0.92 3.48
CA GLY A 448 5.21 0.38 4.29
C GLY A 448 4.51 -0.83 3.68
N VAL A 449 4.35 -0.86 2.35
CA VAL A 449 3.64 -1.92 1.63
C VAL A 449 4.42 -2.53 0.47
N ASN A 450 5.70 -2.17 0.32
CA ASN A 450 6.63 -2.69 -0.69
C ASN A 450 6.12 -2.52 -2.13
N TYR A 451 5.52 -1.37 -2.44
CA TYR A 451 5.12 -1.06 -3.80
C TYR A 451 6.35 -0.79 -4.69
N PRO A 452 6.27 -1.11 -5.99
CA PRO A 452 7.41 -0.95 -6.91
C PRO A 452 7.77 0.52 -7.14
N ALA A 453 6.80 1.42 -6.99
CA ALA A 453 6.98 2.86 -7.06
C ALA A 453 5.96 3.56 -6.15
N GLY A 454 6.24 4.81 -5.80
CA GLY A 454 5.29 5.66 -5.09
C GLY A 454 4.28 6.34 -6.03
N PRO A 455 3.19 6.91 -5.50
CA PRO A 455 2.16 7.58 -6.30
C PRO A 455 2.71 8.69 -7.19
N PHE A 456 3.63 9.50 -6.69
CA PHE A 456 4.20 10.63 -7.41
C PHE A 456 5.33 10.22 -8.36
N GLU A 457 6.03 9.13 -8.07
CA GLU A 457 6.93 8.49 -9.03
C GLU A 457 6.14 8.00 -10.25
N TRP A 458 4.97 7.35 -10.06
CA TRP A 458 4.08 6.99 -11.16
C TRP A 458 3.51 8.21 -11.88
N LEU A 459 3.09 9.26 -11.13
CA LEU A 459 2.60 10.50 -11.73
C LEU A 459 3.63 11.11 -12.67
N LYS A 460 4.88 11.22 -12.22
CA LYS A 460 6.00 11.73 -13.01
C LYS A 460 6.28 10.86 -14.25
N LEU A 461 6.17 9.54 -14.08
CA LEU A 461 6.49 8.58 -15.14
C LEU A 461 5.43 8.56 -16.25
N LEU A 462 4.16 8.54 -15.85
CA LEU A 462 3.01 8.35 -16.76
C LEU A 462 2.47 9.67 -17.32
N GLY A 463 2.74 10.78 -16.64
CA GLY A 463 2.18 12.09 -16.96
C GLY A 463 0.80 12.33 -16.34
N VAL A 464 0.46 13.58 -16.07
CA VAL A 464 -0.80 13.92 -15.41
C VAL A 464 -2.00 13.78 -16.36
N ALA A 465 -1.87 14.19 -17.61
CA ALA A 465 -2.97 14.21 -18.58
C ALA A 465 -3.54 12.78 -18.87
N PRO A 466 -2.73 11.74 -19.15
CA PRO A 466 -3.24 10.37 -19.34
C PRO A 466 -3.95 9.83 -18.10
N LEU A 467 -3.47 10.15 -16.89
CA LEU A 467 -4.08 9.71 -15.63
C LEU A 467 -5.44 10.39 -15.41
N CYS A 468 -5.52 11.70 -15.59
CA CYS A 468 -6.79 12.43 -15.49
C CYS A 468 -7.80 11.93 -16.52
N GLN A 469 -7.37 11.75 -17.78
CA GLN A 469 -8.23 11.25 -18.85
C GLN A 469 -8.79 9.86 -18.52
N LEU A 470 -7.96 8.95 -18.02
CA LEU A 470 -8.40 7.61 -17.63
C LEU A 470 -9.42 7.68 -16.49
N LEU A 471 -9.16 8.47 -15.45
CA LEU A 471 -10.08 8.64 -14.31
C LEU A 471 -11.40 9.28 -14.73
N ASP A 472 -11.39 10.29 -15.60
CA ASP A 472 -12.60 10.93 -16.13
C ASP A 472 -13.46 9.92 -16.88
N ARG A 473 -12.86 9.09 -17.73
CA ARG A 473 -13.58 8.05 -18.48
C ARG A 473 -14.13 6.94 -17.59
N LEU A 474 -13.39 6.56 -16.54
CA LEU A 474 -13.92 5.66 -15.52
C LEU A 474 -15.13 6.26 -14.82
N TRP A 475 -15.06 7.55 -14.46
CA TRP A 475 -16.19 8.26 -13.86
C TRP A 475 -17.37 8.39 -14.82
N GLU A 476 -17.13 8.75 -16.07
CA GLU A 476 -18.16 8.87 -17.11
C GLU A 476 -18.89 7.56 -17.35
N HIS A 477 -18.16 6.45 -17.39
CA HIS A 477 -18.74 5.13 -17.61
C HIS A 477 -19.53 4.63 -16.40
N THR A 478 -18.98 4.79 -15.19
CA THR A 478 -19.54 4.20 -13.95
C THR A 478 -20.46 5.13 -13.19
N ARG A 479 -20.33 6.45 -13.39
CA ARG A 479 -20.96 7.52 -12.60
C ARG A 479 -20.68 7.37 -11.10
N SER A 480 -19.52 6.80 -10.76
CA SER A 480 -19.12 6.57 -9.38
C SER A 480 -18.17 7.66 -8.89
N GLU A 481 -18.49 8.29 -7.76
CA GLU A 481 -17.63 9.26 -7.08
C GLU A 481 -16.27 8.66 -6.68
N ARG A 482 -16.13 7.35 -6.71
CA ARG A 482 -14.83 6.67 -6.51
C ARG A 482 -13.76 7.23 -7.44
N TYR A 483 -14.12 7.50 -8.71
CA TYR A 483 -13.18 7.90 -9.75
C TYR A 483 -13.08 9.41 -9.96
N ARG A 484 -13.68 10.24 -9.07
CA ARG A 484 -13.48 11.69 -9.17
C ARG A 484 -11.99 12.01 -9.12
N VAL A 485 -11.53 12.81 -10.07
CA VAL A 485 -10.13 13.27 -10.12
C VAL A 485 -9.84 14.18 -8.94
N SER A 486 -8.72 13.96 -8.26
CA SER A 486 -8.24 14.82 -7.19
C SER A 486 -8.08 16.26 -7.68
N PRO A 487 -8.49 17.27 -6.89
CA PRO A 487 -8.24 18.68 -7.23
C PRO A 487 -6.76 18.97 -7.49
N TYR A 488 -5.86 18.28 -6.78
CA TYR A 488 -4.43 18.38 -6.99
C TYR A 488 -4.00 17.97 -8.42
N LEU A 489 -4.48 16.82 -8.90
CA LEU A 489 -4.21 16.37 -10.27
C LEU A 489 -4.87 17.26 -11.30
N ARG A 490 -6.09 17.72 -11.03
CA ARG A 490 -6.83 18.57 -11.94
C ARG A 490 -6.11 19.91 -12.18
N GLN A 491 -5.59 20.53 -11.12
CA GLN A 491 -4.81 21.77 -11.24
C GLN A 491 -3.53 21.56 -12.04
N ARG A 492 -2.82 20.46 -11.81
CA ARG A 492 -1.61 20.13 -12.58
C ARG A 492 -1.92 19.89 -14.06
N CYS A 493 -3.05 19.24 -14.36
CA CYS A 493 -3.47 19.02 -15.74
C CYS A 493 -3.65 20.34 -16.50
N TRP A 494 -4.30 21.32 -15.89
CA TRP A 494 -4.46 22.64 -16.50
C TRP A 494 -3.14 23.40 -16.68
N LEU A 495 -2.21 23.28 -15.72
CA LEU A 495 -0.89 23.92 -15.84
C LEU A 495 -0.02 23.28 -16.95
N ASP A 496 -0.14 21.96 -17.16
CA ASP A 496 0.61 21.28 -18.24
C ASP A 496 0.03 21.58 -19.63
N GLU A 497 -1.25 21.97 -19.75
CA GLU A 497 -1.88 22.40 -21.02
C GLU A 497 -1.45 23.79 -21.46
N GLU A 498 -0.91 24.62 -20.57
CA GLU A 498 -0.44 25.99 -20.85
C GLU A 498 1.06 26.08 -21.23
N GLY A 499 1.83 24.97 -21.16
CA GLY A 499 3.28 24.86 -21.45
C GLY A 499 3.59 24.02 -22.67
#